data_ef28b434d478af38b546721ddc5e3a28
#
_entry.id   ef28b434d478af38b546721ddc5e3a28
#
_cell.length_a   1.000
_cell.length_b   1.000
_cell.length_c   1.000
_cell.angle_alpha   90.00
_cell.angle_beta   90.00
_cell.angle_gamma   90.00
#
_symmetry.space_group_name_H-M   'P 1'
#
loop_
_entity.id
_entity.type
_entity.pdbx_description
1 polymer ?
#
loop_
_entity_poly.entity_id
_entity_poly.type
_entity_poly.pdbx_seq_one_letter_code
_entity_poly.pdbx_strand_id
1 'polypeptide(L)'
;MNATKRPISPRCKLVFSNAARLAAILCVLPGFAMYPAALRAQEVRTITAQAEAAIAARPETPAAGGRDGDVTIIEFLDYNRPFCKKTAPELQKLLRADPRVRILYKEWPIFGAVSEYAARSALAANWQGKFLVAHNALISAPQDLDETSQVDSILKGAGFDLRRLADDRKLHSEDIDANLARNAAEARGLGFRGTPGFLIGRQLVPRSLTLQQLQQLTASARAAP
;
A
#
# COMPACT_ATOMS: atom_id res chain seq x y z
N MET A 1 -65.32 -2.17 -33.42
CA MET A 1 -65.94 -2.88 -34.53
C MET A 1 -64.97 -3.97 -34.96
N ASN A 2 -65.52 -5.20 -34.91
CA ASN A 2 -65.13 -6.49 -35.56
C ASN A 2 -63.72 -7.03 -35.30
N ALA A 3 -63.58 -8.04 -34.49
CA ALA A 3 -64.03 -9.48 -34.59
C ALA A 3 -63.51 -10.13 -35.88
N THR A 4 -62.69 -11.18 -35.80
CA THR A 4 -63.08 -12.59 -35.87
C THR A 4 -61.86 -13.45 -36.08
N LYS A 5 -61.65 -14.44 -35.31
CA LYS A 5 -61.89 -15.92 -35.42
C LYS A 5 -60.68 -16.75 -35.84
N ARG A 6 -60.42 -17.72 -34.96
CA ARG A 6 -59.65 -18.96 -35.24
C ARG A 6 -60.40 -19.86 -36.28
N PRO A 7 -59.74 -20.87 -36.84
CA PRO A 7 -59.81 -22.23 -36.26
C PRO A 7 -58.60 -23.14 -36.47
N ILE A 8 -58.29 -24.01 -35.51
CA ILE A 8 -58.58 -25.48 -35.42
C ILE A 8 -57.65 -26.40 -36.28
N SER A 9 -57.03 -27.28 -35.52
CA SER A 9 -56.11 -28.42 -35.92
C SER A 9 -56.79 -29.50 -36.83
N PRO A 10 -56.02 -30.42 -37.32
CA PRO A 10 -56.34 -31.80 -36.91
C PRO A 10 -55.12 -32.68 -36.56
N ARG A 11 -55.46 -33.61 -35.69
CA ARG A 11 -54.75 -34.82 -35.26
C ARG A 11 -54.39 -35.72 -36.42
N CYS A 12 -53.23 -36.35 -36.34
CA CYS A 12 -53.05 -37.64 -37.00
C CYS A 12 -52.34 -38.66 -36.10
N LYS A 13 -52.75 -39.86 -36.23
CA LYS A 13 -52.78 -41.00 -35.31
C LYS A 13 -51.45 -41.76 -35.23
N LEU A 14 -51.29 -42.44 -34.12
CA LEU A 14 -50.32 -43.53 -33.87
C LEU A 14 -50.29 -44.63 -34.94
N VAL A 15 -49.13 -45.14 -35.19
CA VAL A 15 -48.90 -46.56 -35.56
C VAL A 15 -47.70 -47.05 -34.77
N PHE A 16 -47.93 -48.08 -33.96
CA PHE A 16 -46.94 -48.87 -33.26
C PHE A 16 -46.17 -49.74 -34.19
N SER A 17 -44.84 -49.87 -34.04
CA SER A 17 -44.10 -51.05 -34.45
C SER A 17 -42.95 -51.28 -33.48
N ASN A 18 -43.02 -52.40 -32.79
CA ASN A 18 -42.00 -52.93 -31.91
C ASN A 18 -40.78 -53.42 -32.73
N ALA A 19 -39.59 -53.00 -32.35
CA ALA A 19 -38.38 -53.81 -32.53
C ALA A 19 -37.35 -53.37 -31.46
N ALA A 20 -37.10 -54.26 -30.54
CA ALA A 20 -36.09 -54.12 -29.49
C ALA A 20 -34.69 -54.04 -30.07
N ARG A 21 -33.94 -53.03 -29.73
CA ARG A 21 -32.48 -53.06 -29.74
C ARG A 21 -31.97 -52.28 -28.50
N LEU A 22 -31.43 -53.05 -27.59
CA LEU A 22 -30.61 -52.53 -26.48
C LEU A 22 -29.42 -51.75 -27.06
N ALA A 23 -29.40 -50.44 -26.86
CA ALA A 23 -28.20 -49.62 -27.01
C ALA A 23 -27.87 -49.06 -25.63
N ALA A 24 -26.81 -49.60 -25.07
CA ALA A 24 -26.22 -49.08 -23.83
C ALA A 24 -25.77 -47.62 -24.06
N ILE A 25 -26.52 -46.69 -23.50
CA ILE A 25 -26.11 -45.27 -23.45
C ILE A 25 -25.05 -45.15 -22.34
N LEU A 26 -23.78 -45.13 -22.75
CA LEU A 26 -22.67 -44.72 -21.89
C LEU A 26 -22.86 -43.23 -21.62
N CYS A 27 -23.39 -42.89 -20.46
CA CYS A 27 -23.39 -41.52 -19.97
C CYS A 27 -21.93 -41.14 -19.64
N VAL A 28 -21.24 -40.56 -20.61
CA VAL A 28 -20.00 -39.85 -20.37
C VAL A 28 -20.39 -38.55 -19.62
N LEU A 29 -20.32 -38.60 -18.30
CA LEU A 29 -20.35 -37.39 -17.47
C LEU A 29 -19.12 -36.56 -17.87
N PRO A 30 -19.29 -35.28 -18.28
CA PRO A 30 -18.16 -34.38 -18.39
C PRO A 30 -17.57 -34.23 -17.00
N GLY A 31 -16.41 -34.84 -16.79
CA GLY A 31 -15.61 -34.59 -15.59
C GLY A 31 -15.38 -33.09 -15.50
N PHE A 32 -16.04 -32.47 -14.52
CA PHE A 32 -15.66 -31.16 -14.04
C PHE A 32 -14.24 -31.30 -13.49
N ALA A 33 -13.26 -31.10 -14.39
CA ALA A 33 -11.89 -30.87 -13.94
C ALA A 33 -11.94 -29.62 -13.07
N MET A 34 -12.03 -29.81 -11.75
CA MET A 34 -11.66 -28.81 -10.77
C MET A 34 -10.20 -28.48 -11.07
N TYR A 35 -10.00 -27.49 -11.93
CA TYR A 35 -8.71 -26.80 -11.97
C TYR A 35 -8.48 -26.23 -10.57
N PRO A 36 -7.46 -26.66 -9.83
CA PRO A 36 -7.10 -25.98 -8.62
C PRO A 36 -6.85 -24.54 -9.06
N ALA A 37 -7.65 -23.61 -8.51
CA ALA A 37 -7.31 -22.21 -8.56
C ALA A 37 -5.93 -22.11 -7.91
N ALA A 38 -4.89 -22.19 -8.74
CA ALA A 38 -3.53 -21.89 -8.29
C ALA A 38 -3.63 -20.48 -7.74
N LEU A 39 -3.68 -20.37 -6.41
CA LEU A 39 -3.34 -19.16 -5.71
C LEU A 39 -2.00 -18.73 -6.33
N ARG A 40 -2.06 -17.78 -7.26
CA ARG A 40 -0.86 -17.08 -7.73
C ARG A 40 -0.28 -16.49 -6.47
N ALA A 41 0.66 -17.18 -5.87
CA ALA A 41 1.57 -16.59 -4.91
C ALA A 41 2.10 -15.36 -5.64
N GLN A 42 1.70 -14.18 -5.16
CA GLN A 42 2.21 -12.92 -5.69
C GLN A 42 3.71 -13.02 -5.52
N GLU A 43 4.46 -13.15 -6.63
CA GLU A 43 5.92 -13.24 -6.60
C GLU A 43 6.42 -12.06 -5.78
N VAL A 44 7.01 -12.36 -4.64
CA VAL A 44 7.62 -11.36 -3.77
C VAL A 44 8.85 -10.86 -4.53
N ARG A 45 8.72 -9.68 -5.13
CA ARG A 45 9.86 -9.03 -5.80
C ARG A 45 10.87 -8.64 -4.72
N THR A 46 12.12 -8.99 -4.97
CA THR A 46 13.23 -8.65 -4.07
C THR A 46 14.29 -7.83 -4.79
N ILE A 47 15.09 -7.12 -4.01
CA ILE A 47 16.26 -6.39 -4.50
C ILE A 47 17.54 -7.00 -3.93
N THR A 48 18.68 -6.59 -4.43
CA THR A 48 20.00 -7.02 -3.89
C THR A 48 20.26 -6.35 -2.53
N ALA A 49 21.09 -6.97 -1.71
CA ALA A 49 21.52 -6.40 -0.43
C ALA A 49 22.25 -5.06 -0.61
N GLN A 50 23.02 -4.89 -1.69
CA GLN A 50 23.69 -3.63 -2.01
C GLN A 50 22.68 -2.51 -2.31
N ALA A 51 21.60 -2.81 -3.06
CA ALA A 51 20.56 -1.84 -3.36
C ALA A 51 19.79 -1.44 -2.10
N GLU A 52 19.45 -2.42 -1.23
CA GLU A 52 18.84 -2.15 0.07
C GLU A 52 19.72 -1.24 0.92
N ALA A 53 21.00 -1.61 1.08
CA ALA A 53 21.95 -0.84 1.87
C ALA A 53 22.11 0.59 1.33
N ALA A 54 22.17 0.79 0.01
CA ALA A 54 22.28 2.12 -0.60
C ALA A 54 21.06 3.00 -0.32
N ILE A 55 19.86 2.41 -0.29
CA ILE A 55 18.61 3.14 0.00
C ILE A 55 18.50 3.42 1.51
N ALA A 56 18.97 2.51 2.37
CA ALA A 56 18.92 2.63 3.82
C ALA A 56 20.02 3.53 4.41
N ALA A 57 21.16 3.68 3.74
CA ALA A 57 22.36 4.36 4.24
C ALA A 57 22.28 5.89 4.18
N ARG A 58 21.12 6.48 4.45
CA ARG A 58 20.92 7.92 4.43
C ARG A 58 20.70 8.43 5.85
N PRO A 59 21.71 9.04 6.49
CA PRO A 59 21.61 9.50 7.87
C PRO A 59 20.55 10.58 8.08
N GLU A 60 20.25 11.34 7.02
CA GLU A 60 19.22 12.38 7.03
C GLU A 60 17.79 11.81 6.94
N THR A 61 17.61 10.52 6.61
CA THR A 61 16.27 9.91 6.50
C THR A 61 15.65 9.76 7.90
N PRO A 62 14.47 10.36 8.14
CA PRO A 62 13.79 10.22 9.41
C PRO A 62 13.49 8.75 9.75
N ALA A 63 13.66 8.40 11.01
CA ALA A 63 13.52 7.02 11.45
C ALA A 63 12.77 6.88 12.76
N ALA A 64 12.14 5.71 12.95
CA ALA A 64 11.59 5.27 14.23
C ALA A 64 12.07 3.86 14.56
N GLY A 65 11.98 3.50 15.85
CA GLY A 65 12.36 2.16 16.35
C GLY A 65 13.83 2.02 16.71
N GLY A 66 14.32 0.79 16.75
CA GLY A 66 15.68 0.49 17.17
C GLY A 66 16.73 1.03 16.21
N ARG A 67 17.69 1.81 16.73
CA ARG A 67 18.79 2.34 15.91
C ARG A 67 19.59 1.21 15.27
N ASP A 68 19.83 0.14 16.02
CA ASP A 68 20.57 -1.04 15.62
C ASP A 68 19.63 -2.23 15.32
N GLY A 69 18.43 -1.92 14.81
CA GLY A 69 17.44 -2.93 14.46
C GLY A 69 17.97 -3.89 13.39
N ASP A 70 17.67 -5.17 13.58
CA ASP A 70 18.09 -6.26 12.68
C ASP A 70 17.25 -6.33 11.38
N VAL A 71 16.09 -5.66 11.34
CA VAL A 71 15.28 -5.50 10.14
C VAL A 71 14.94 -4.04 9.93
N THR A 72 15.27 -3.55 8.73
CA THR A 72 14.86 -2.22 8.29
C THR A 72 13.62 -2.32 7.40
N ILE A 73 12.62 -1.52 7.73
CA ILE A 73 11.44 -1.26 6.92
C ILE A 73 11.59 0.14 6.34
N ILE A 74 11.54 0.28 5.03
CA ILE A 74 11.51 1.58 4.37
C ILE A 74 10.11 1.79 3.85
N GLU A 75 9.45 2.86 4.27
CA GLU A 75 8.11 3.25 3.81
C GLU A 75 8.21 4.47 2.91
N PHE A 76 7.73 4.34 1.68
CA PHE A 76 7.43 5.46 0.79
C PHE A 76 5.98 5.86 0.99
N LEU A 77 5.73 7.07 1.48
CA LEU A 77 4.42 7.49 1.97
C LEU A 77 3.96 8.85 1.42
N ASP A 78 2.66 9.05 1.52
CA ASP A 78 1.99 10.34 1.28
C ASP A 78 0.90 10.53 2.35
N TYR A 79 0.84 11.69 2.96
CA TYR A 79 -0.10 12.01 4.05
C TYR A 79 -1.57 12.05 3.59
N ASN A 80 -1.82 12.25 2.31
CA ASN A 80 -3.15 12.23 1.71
C ASN A 80 -3.59 10.85 1.23
N ARG A 81 -2.73 9.82 1.39
CA ARG A 81 -3.08 8.48 0.95
C ARG A 81 -3.84 7.72 2.03
N PRO A 82 -5.13 7.35 1.81
CA PRO A 82 -5.90 6.57 2.80
C PRO A 82 -5.23 5.24 3.19
N PHE A 83 -4.52 4.62 2.25
CA PHE A 83 -3.78 3.38 2.51
C PHE A 83 -2.54 3.57 3.39
N CYS A 84 -1.86 4.73 3.34
CA CYS A 84 -0.79 5.08 4.27
C CYS A 84 -1.39 5.31 5.68
N LYS A 85 -2.45 6.11 5.77
CA LYS A 85 -3.19 6.34 7.04
C LYS A 85 -3.66 5.03 7.67
N LYS A 86 -4.14 4.07 6.86
CA LYS A 86 -4.56 2.75 7.33
C LYS A 86 -3.39 1.91 7.87
N THR A 87 -2.20 2.01 7.28
CA THR A 87 -1.05 1.20 7.69
C THR A 87 -0.29 1.81 8.87
N ALA A 88 -0.31 3.12 9.04
CA ALA A 88 0.43 3.82 10.10
C ALA A 88 0.18 3.27 11.52
N PRO A 89 -1.07 3.03 11.97
CA PRO A 89 -1.30 2.42 13.29
C PRO A 89 -0.75 1.00 13.41
N GLU A 90 -0.67 0.24 12.31
CA GLU A 90 -0.12 -1.11 12.31
C GLU A 90 1.41 -1.10 12.44
N LEU A 91 2.07 -0.14 11.80
CA LEU A 91 3.51 0.11 11.99
C LEU A 91 3.83 0.50 13.43
N GLN A 92 3.01 1.35 14.04
CA GLN A 92 3.16 1.71 15.45
C GLN A 92 2.99 0.51 16.39
N LYS A 93 2.05 -0.40 16.09
CA LYS A 93 1.89 -1.65 16.85
C LYS A 93 3.11 -2.55 16.70
N LEU A 94 3.66 -2.67 15.48
CA LEU A 94 4.86 -3.46 15.21
C LEU A 94 6.06 -2.93 16.00
N LEU A 95 6.32 -1.61 15.99
CA LEU A 95 7.42 -1.00 16.74
C LEU A 95 7.32 -1.24 18.25
N ARG A 96 6.09 -1.27 18.79
CA ARG A 96 5.89 -1.61 20.22
C ARG A 96 6.10 -3.10 20.52
N ALA A 97 5.78 -3.96 19.55
CA ALA A 97 5.90 -5.41 19.72
C ALA A 97 7.31 -5.95 19.44
N ASP A 98 8.08 -5.27 18.59
CA ASP A 98 9.41 -5.69 18.17
C ASP A 98 10.40 -4.51 18.15
N PRO A 99 11.14 -4.29 19.24
CA PRO A 99 12.10 -3.19 19.35
C PRO A 99 13.33 -3.32 18.45
N ARG A 100 13.51 -4.48 17.79
CA ARG A 100 14.59 -4.71 16.82
C ARG A 100 14.22 -4.29 15.38
N VAL A 101 13.00 -3.79 15.18
CA VAL A 101 12.60 -3.20 13.91
C VAL A 101 12.98 -1.73 13.89
N ARG A 102 13.52 -1.30 12.74
CA ARG A 102 13.75 0.10 12.39
C ARG A 102 12.86 0.47 11.21
N ILE A 103 12.19 1.61 11.27
CA ILE A 103 11.43 2.15 10.14
C ILE A 103 12.11 3.43 9.65
N LEU A 104 12.32 3.52 8.34
CA LEU A 104 12.79 4.71 7.63
C LEU A 104 11.62 5.30 6.85
N TYR A 105 11.34 6.58 7.05
CA TYR A 105 10.25 7.28 6.38
C TYR A 105 10.77 8.06 5.18
N LYS A 106 10.25 7.75 3.99
CA LYS A 106 10.58 8.42 2.74
C LYS A 106 9.34 9.12 2.19
N GLU A 107 9.30 10.41 2.40
CA GLU A 107 8.23 11.26 1.86
C GLU A 107 8.19 11.18 0.33
N TRP A 108 7.06 10.77 -0.22
CA TRP A 108 6.81 10.72 -1.65
C TRP A 108 5.41 11.27 -1.95
N PRO A 109 5.24 12.61 -1.89
CA PRO A 109 3.95 13.27 -2.11
C PRO A 109 3.57 13.18 -3.58
N ILE A 110 2.45 12.49 -3.88
CA ILE A 110 1.94 12.25 -5.22
C ILE A 110 0.48 12.69 -5.41
N PHE A 111 -0.13 13.26 -4.37
CA PHE A 111 -1.52 13.73 -4.37
C PHE A 111 -1.63 15.26 -4.40
N GLY A 112 -0.70 15.92 -5.08
CA GLY A 112 -0.78 17.35 -5.35
C GLY A 112 -0.12 18.25 -4.29
N ALA A 113 -0.36 19.56 -4.43
CA ALA A 113 0.35 20.59 -3.70
C ALA A 113 0.20 20.51 -2.17
N VAL A 114 -0.96 20.09 -1.68
CA VAL A 114 -1.19 19.96 -0.23
C VAL A 114 -0.42 18.78 0.35
N SER A 115 -0.34 17.65 -0.36
CA SER A 115 0.54 16.52 0.02
C SER A 115 2.01 16.95 0.07
N GLU A 116 2.45 17.73 -0.93
CA GLU A 116 3.81 18.25 -0.96
C GLU A 116 4.07 19.20 0.21
N TYR A 117 3.13 20.09 0.51
CA TYR A 117 3.23 20.99 1.65
C TYR A 117 3.32 20.22 2.98
N ALA A 118 2.54 19.17 3.15
CA ALA A 118 2.57 18.33 4.34
C ALA A 118 3.93 17.61 4.48
N ALA A 119 4.44 17.01 3.40
CA ALA A 119 5.74 16.35 3.38
C ALA A 119 6.88 17.33 3.69
N ARG A 120 6.88 18.51 3.09
CA ARG A 120 7.84 19.59 3.36
C ARG A 120 7.81 20.03 4.81
N SER A 121 6.63 20.13 5.40
CA SER A 121 6.46 20.53 6.80
C SER A 121 6.96 19.45 7.76
N ALA A 122 6.71 18.17 7.48
CA ALA A 122 7.24 17.06 8.27
C ALA A 122 8.77 16.98 8.17
N LEU A 123 9.34 17.16 6.98
CA LEU A 123 10.79 17.20 6.79
C LEU A 123 11.42 18.41 7.51
N ALA A 124 10.81 19.60 7.44
CA ALA A 124 11.27 20.77 8.19
C ALA A 124 11.28 20.53 9.71
N ALA A 125 10.28 19.80 10.22
CA ALA A 125 10.26 19.42 11.63
C ALA A 125 11.43 18.51 12.05
N ASN A 126 12.10 17.85 11.09
CA ASN A 126 13.27 17.02 11.36
C ASN A 126 14.47 17.85 11.88
N TRP A 127 14.66 19.08 11.38
CA TRP A 127 15.69 19.99 11.90
C TRP A 127 15.43 20.46 13.33
N GLN A 128 14.17 20.33 13.78
CA GLN A 128 13.80 20.55 15.19
C GLN A 128 13.89 19.26 16.03
N GLY A 129 14.33 18.13 15.46
CA GLY A 129 14.30 16.82 16.11
C GLY A 129 12.88 16.30 16.36
N LYS A 130 11.87 16.82 15.65
CA LYS A 130 10.44 16.55 15.88
C LYS A 130 9.73 15.92 14.69
N PHE A 131 10.46 15.28 13.76
CA PHE A 131 9.83 14.63 12.60
C PHE A 131 8.69 13.70 12.99
N LEU A 132 8.92 12.79 13.95
CA LEU A 132 7.91 11.80 14.33
C LEU A 132 6.66 12.45 14.96
N VAL A 133 6.78 13.59 15.60
CA VAL A 133 5.63 14.36 16.12
C VAL A 133 4.80 14.87 14.95
N ALA A 134 5.44 15.50 13.96
CA ALA A 134 4.77 16.00 12.76
C ALA A 134 4.17 14.85 11.94
N HIS A 135 4.96 13.81 11.69
CA HIS A 135 4.52 12.62 10.94
C HIS A 135 3.27 11.99 11.57
N ASN A 136 3.32 11.70 12.87
CA ASN A 136 2.19 11.06 13.54
C ASN A 136 0.93 11.93 13.54
N ALA A 137 1.07 13.24 13.69
CA ALA A 137 -0.06 14.15 13.63
C ALA A 137 -0.70 14.17 12.22
N LEU A 138 0.11 14.29 11.17
CA LEU A 138 -0.36 14.38 9.80
C LEU A 138 -0.96 13.05 9.30
N ILE A 139 -0.30 11.93 9.56
CA ILE A 139 -0.76 10.63 9.08
C ILE A 139 -2.02 10.15 9.80
N SER A 140 -2.27 10.64 11.01
CA SER A 140 -3.46 10.34 11.81
C SER A 140 -4.65 11.26 11.52
N ALA A 141 -4.51 12.22 10.60
CA ALA A 141 -5.62 13.10 10.22
C ALA A 141 -6.80 12.28 9.69
N PRO A 142 -8.01 12.45 10.25
CA PRO A 142 -9.17 11.61 9.92
C PRO A 142 -9.73 11.87 8.53
N GLN A 143 -9.53 13.08 8.01
CA GLN A 143 -9.98 13.52 6.68
C GLN A 143 -8.81 13.66 5.71
N ASP A 144 -9.13 13.82 4.43
CA ASP A 144 -8.16 14.22 3.43
C ASP A 144 -7.72 15.67 3.67
N LEU A 145 -6.49 15.97 3.30
CA LEU A 145 -5.90 17.31 3.43
C LEU A 145 -6.11 18.03 2.09
N ASP A 146 -7.10 18.92 2.04
CA ASP A 146 -7.47 19.65 0.83
C ASP A 146 -6.82 21.04 0.78
N GLU A 147 -6.46 21.57 1.94
CA GLU A 147 -5.86 22.89 2.09
C GLU A 147 -4.63 22.87 3.02
N THR A 148 -3.66 23.74 2.73
CA THR A 148 -2.46 23.92 3.59
C THR A 148 -2.81 24.39 4.99
N SER A 149 -3.90 25.13 5.15
CA SER A 149 -4.42 25.59 6.45
C SER A 149 -4.80 24.43 7.39
N GLN A 150 -5.26 23.30 6.83
CA GLN A 150 -5.53 22.07 7.61
C GLN A 150 -4.22 21.45 8.12
N VAL A 151 -3.19 21.40 7.27
CA VAL A 151 -1.84 20.95 7.66
C VAL A 151 -1.31 21.82 8.80
N ASP A 152 -1.39 23.13 8.66
CA ASP A 152 -0.94 24.08 9.67
C ASP A 152 -1.73 23.92 10.99
N SER A 153 -3.05 23.74 10.91
CA SER A 153 -3.90 23.52 12.09
C SER A 153 -3.52 22.24 12.84
N ILE A 154 -3.26 21.15 12.12
CA ILE A 154 -2.82 19.88 12.69
C ILE A 154 -1.46 20.03 13.37
N LEU A 155 -0.50 20.65 12.70
CA LEU A 155 0.85 20.85 13.25
C LEU A 155 0.83 21.80 14.44
N LYS A 156 0.03 22.87 14.40
CA LYS A 156 -0.20 23.75 15.57
C LYS A 156 -0.79 22.96 16.74
N GLY A 157 -1.79 22.10 16.48
CA GLY A 157 -2.36 21.22 17.50
C GLY A 157 -1.35 20.22 18.07
N ALA A 158 -0.34 19.82 17.30
CA ALA A 158 0.77 18.98 17.72
C ALA A 158 1.90 19.75 18.45
N GLY A 159 1.72 21.05 18.69
CA GLY A 159 2.66 21.87 19.47
C GLY A 159 3.80 22.50 18.65
N PHE A 160 3.61 22.67 17.33
CA PHE A 160 4.57 23.40 16.50
C PHE A 160 4.31 24.91 16.51
N ASP A 161 5.39 25.70 16.58
CA ASP A 161 5.38 27.10 16.19
C ASP A 161 5.39 27.17 14.66
N LEU A 162 4.28 27.61 14.08
CA LEU A 162 4.12 27.62 12.60
C LEU A 162 5.06 28.61 11.92
N ARG A 163 5.42 29.71 12.58
CA ARG A 163 6.38 30.69 12.03
C ARG A 163 7.76 30.05 11.92
N ARG A 164 8.23 29.47 13.01
CA ARG A 164 9.50 28.74 13.02
C ARG A 164 9.52 27.61 11.99
N LEU A 165 8.44 26.85 11.89
CA LEU A 165 8.35 25.78 10.92
C LEU A 165 8.37 26.27 9.46
N ALA A 166 7.76 27.44 9.19
CA ALA A 166 7.83 28.11 7.90
C ALA A 166 9.24 28.60 7.57
N ASP A 167 9.92 29.17 8.57
CA ASP A 167 11.32 29.60 8.43
C ASP A 167 12.24 28.40 8.14
N ASP A 168 12.08 27.29 8.87
CA ASP A 168 12.85 26.05 8.63
C ASP A 168 12.59 25.47 7.24
N ARG A 169 11.34 25.46 6.75
CA ARG A 169 11.02 25.03 5.39
C ARG A 169 11.71 25.87 4.33
N LYS A 170 11.82 27.18 4.56
CA LYS A 170 12.49 28.10 3.66
C LYS A 170 14.00 27.96 3.72
N LEU A 171 14.55 27.89 4.92
CA LEU A 171 15.99 27.78 5.16
C LEU A 171 16.57 26.50 4.57
N HIS A 172 15.83 25.40 4.69
CA HIS A 172 16.25 24.06 4.24
C HIS A 172 15.55 23.62 2.95
N SER A 173 15.06 24.56 2.16
CA SER A 173 14.28 24.25 0.95
C SER A 173 15.04 23.35 -0.04
N GLU A 174 16.31 23.62 -0.28
CA GLU A 174 17.15 22.85 -1.20
C GLU A 174 17.36 21.41 -0.73
N ASP A 175 17.62 21.22 0.56
CA ASP A 175 17.76 19.88 1.16
C ASP A 175 16.46 19.10 1.11
N ILE A 176 15.32 19.77 1.38
CA ILE A 176 13.99 19.18 1.30
C ILE A 176 13.68 18.77 -0.15
N ASP A 177 13.95 19.65 -1.12
CA ASP A 177 13.75 19.37 -2.54
C ASP A 177 14.59 18.18 -3.00
N ALA A 178 15.86 18.16 -2.65
CA ALA A 178 16.76 17.05 -2.94
C ALA A 178 16.29 15.73 -2.30
N ASN A 179 15.77 15.79 -1.07
CA ASN A 179 15.22 14.63 -0.37
C ASN A 179 13.98 14.08 -1.10
N LEU A 180 13.00 14.93 -1.39
CA LEU A 180 11.76 14.55 -2.09
C LEU A 180 12.06 14.00 -3.49
N ALA A 181 12.94 14.66 -4.25
CA ALA A 181 13.33 14.22 -5.58
C ALA A 181 14.01 12.84 -5.55
N ARG A 182 14.91 12.61 -4.60
CA ARG A 182 15.59 11.34 -4.39
C ARG A 182 14.61 10.24 -4.00
N ASN A 183 13.74 10.48 -3.01
CA ASN A 183 12.73 9.51 -2.59
C ASN A 183 11.83 9.11 -3.76
N ALA A 184 11.40 10.08 -4.55
CA ALA A 184 10.59 9.83 -5.75
C ALA A 184 11.35 9.01 -6.81
N ALA A 185 12.64 9.26 -7.01
CA ALA A 185 13.48 8.49 -7.93
C ALA A 185 13.67 7.05 -7.44
N GLU A 186 13.98 6.86 -6.15
CA GLU A 186 14.11 5.54 -5.52
C GLU A 186 12.81 4.74 -5.61
N ALA A 187 11.66 5.35 -5.24
CA ALA A 187 10.37 4.69 -5.33
C ALA A 187 10.05 4.20 -6.75
N ARG A 188 10.25 5.06 -7.75
CA ARG A 188 10.06 4.71 -9.17
C ARG A 188 11.06 3.66 -9.65
N GLY A 189 12.33 3.77 -9.24
CA GLY A 189 13.39 2.80 -9.55
C GLY A 189 13.09 1.41 -9.01
N LEU A 190 12.47 1.33 -7.83
CA LEU A 190 11.97 0.08 -7.23
C LEU A 190 10.69 -0.43 -7.92
N GLY A 191 10.12 0.34 -8.85
CA GLY A 191 8.91 0.00 -9.58
C GLY A 191 7.62 0.23 -8.81
N PHE A 192 7.63 1.02 -7.75
CA PHE A 192 6.41 1.49 -7.10
C PHE A 192 5.68 2.47 -8.01
N ARG A 193 4.34 2.36 -8.03
CA ARG A 193 3.45 3.21 -8.83
C ARG A 193 2.54 4.07 -7.95
N GLY A 194 2.73 4.02 -6.64
CA GLY A 194 1.94 4.74 -5.65
C GLY A 194 2.36 4.39 -4.23
N THR A 195 1.72 5.05 -3.29
CA THR A 195 1.95 4.90 -1.85
C THR A 195 0.81 4.12 -1.18
N PRO A 196 1.06 3.39 -0.09
CA PRO A 196 2.38 3.11 0.43
C PRO A 196 3.15 2.11 -0.43
N GLY A 197 4.47 2.33 -0.52
CA GLY A 197 5.42 1.34 -1.00
C GLY A 197 6.34 0.95 0.14
N PHE A 198 6.53 -0.36 0.36
CA PHE A 198 7.42 -0.85 1.41
C PHE A 198 8.59 -1.64 0.83
N LEU A 199 9.76 -1.39 1.39
CA LEU A 199 10.89 -2.29 1.29
C LEU A 199 11.15 -2.84 2.70
N ILE A 200 10.96 -4.15 2.91
CA ILE A 200 11.13 -4.83 4.20
C ILE A 200 12.27 -5.83 4.05
N GLY A 201 13.42 -5.50 4.65
CA GLY A 201 14.66 -6.12 4.20
C GLY A 201 14.78 -5.93 2.68
N ARG A 202 14.86 -7.03 1.92
CA ARG A 202 14.95 -6.97 0.45
C ARG A 202 13.63 -7.13 -0.30
N GLN A 203 12.51 -7.27 0.43
CA GLN A 203 11.19 -7.57 -0.14
C GLN A 203 10.42 -6.28 -0.49
N LEU A 204 9.96 -6.16 -1.74
CA LEU A 204 9.15 -5.04 -2.23
C LEU A 204 7.66 -5.34 -2.08
N VAL A 205 6.93 -4.48 -1.38
CA VAL A 205 5.50 -4.64 -1.09
C VAL A 205 4.73 -3.36 -1.44
N PRO A 206 4.05 -3.31 -2.61
CA PRO A 206 3.35 -2.10 -3.09
C PRO A 206 1.90 -2.03 -2.62
N ARG A 207 1.63 -2.16 -1.32
CA ARG A 207 0.27 -2.15 -0.76
C ARG A 207 0.27 -1.87 0.74
N SER A 208 -0.91 -1.50 1.28
CA SER A 208 -1.12 -1.43 2.72
C SER A 208 -0.96 -2.80 3.39
N LEU A 209 -0.51 -2.80 4.64
CA LEU A 209 -0.20 -4.00 5.40
C LEU A 209 -0.93 -3.99 6.75
N THR A 210 -1.41 -5.14 7.18
CA THR A 210 -1.87 -5.39 8.54
C THR A 210 -0.68 -5.72 9.46
N LEU A 211 -0.88 -5.63 10.76
CA LEU A 211 0.15 -6.03 11.74
C LEU A 211 0.65 -7.46 11.51
N GLN A 212 -0.26 -8.40 11.28
CA GLN A 212 0.11 -9.79 11.01
C GLN A 212 1.01 -9.92 9.77
N GLN A 213 0.69 -9.20 8.69
CA GLN A 213 1.51 -9.21 7.49
C GLN A 213 2.87 -8.56 7.71
N LEU A 214 2.92 -7.45 8.45
CA LEU A 214 4.18 -6.80 8.83
C LEU A 214 5.06 -7.76 9.65
N GLN A 215 4.50 -8.45 10.63
CA GLN A 215 5.21 -9.45 11.44
C GLN A 215 5.76 -10.61 10.60
N GLN A 216 4.94 -11.15 9.67
CA GLN A 216 5.36 -12.23 8.78
C GLN A 216 6.51 -11.80 7.86
N LEU A 217 6.41 -10.61 7.25
CA LEU A 217 7.44 -10.08 6.35
C LEU A 217 8.73 -9.77 7.12
N THR A 218 8.62 -9.24 8.32
CA THR A 218 9.77 -8.96 9.21
C THR A 218 10.47 -10.27 9.61
N ALA A 219 9.71 -11.29 9.99
CA ALA A 219 10.27 -12.62 10.31
C ALA A 219 10.96 -13.24 9.08
N SER A 220 10.35 -13.14 7.91
CA SER A 220 10.94 -13.61 6.65
C SER A 220 12.22 -12.87 6.29
N ALA A 221 12.25 -11.54 6.47
CA ALA A 221 13.45 -10.72 6.22
C ALA A 221 14.60 -11.12 7.16
N ARG A 222 14.30 -11.44 8.41
CA ARG A 222 15.27 -11.90 9.41
C ARG A 222 15.88 -13.27 9.10
N ALA A 223 15.09 -14.14 8.50
CA ALA A 223 15.52 -15.49 8.11
C ALA A 223 16.28 -15.52 6.78
N ALA A 224 16.22 -14.44 5.99
CA ALA A 224 16.91 -14.37 4.71
C ALA A 224 18.40 -14.08 4.90
N PRO A 225 19.31 -14.82 4.22
CA PRO A 225 20.75 -14.62 4.31
C PRO A 225 21.22 -13.31 3.67
#